data_23976407f97acc6b42c5f6280aab6424
#
_entry.id   23976407f97acc6b42c5f6280aab6424
#
_cell.length_a   1.000
_cell.length_b   1.000
_cell.length_c   1.000
_cell.angle_alpha   90.00
_cell.angle_beta   90.00
_cell.angle_gamma   90.00
#
_symmetry.space_group_name_H-M   'P 1'
#
loop_
_entity.id
_entity.type
_entity.pdbx_description
1 polymer ?
#
loop_
_entity_poly.entity_id
_entity_poly.type
_entity_poly.pdbx_seq_one_letter_code
_entity_poly.pdbx_strand_id
1 'polypeptide(L)'
;MMHYITRQTCHVSLNPKKGRDMPTSFFTRRAFVAAGCAIAGAGASGLIVPARAAGLDPTHTMRGGANNYLPDAPIVDRIGGGGFWMTGTVRRAGDGAPLSGQRIQIWAHTTEGHERDPHSHGATLTDENGQFRLEMPQIVPAFGQPHGHLAYDSAEFETVFLRPVMPSANDTSLEAHFVLQPA
;
A
#
# COMPACT_ATOMS: atom_id res chain seq x y z
N MET A 1 -6.64 23.59 -61.86
CA MET A 1 -5.25 23.87 -61.52
C MET A 1 -4.83 22.87 -60.45
N MET A 2 -4.13 21.84 -60.86
CA MET A 2 -3.81 20.64 -60.06
C MET A 2 -2.43 20.83 -59.43
N HIS A 3 -2.30 20.81 -58.08
CA HIS A 3 -1.00 20.81 -57.41
C HIS A 3 -0.67 19.39 -56.93
N TYR A 4 0.33 18.81 -57.56
CA TYR A 4 1.00 17.58 -57.15
C TYR A 4 1.86 17.85 -55.90
N ILE A 5 1.63 17.08 -54.81
CA ILE A 5 2.51 17.04 -53.66
C ILE A 5 3.36 15.77 -53.75
N THR A 6 4.65 15.98 -53.97
CA THR A 6 5.69 14.95 -54.07
C THR A 6 6.01 14.40 -52.66
N ARG A 7 5.85 13.08 -52.48
CA ARG A 7 6.32 12.38 -51.27
C ARG A 7 7.82 12.14 -51.37
N GLN A 8 8.59 12.72 -50.47
CA GLN A 8 9.98 12.35 -50.24
C GLN A 8 10.05 11.16 -49.29
N THR A 9 10.54 10.04 -49.79
CA THR A 9 10.90 8.86 -49.00
C THR A 9 12.32 9.02 -48.47
N CYS A 10 12.47 9.14 -47.14
CA CYS A 10 13.78 9.05 -46.51
C CYS A 10 14.17 7.58 -46.31
N HIS A 11 15.18 7.15 -47.04
CA HIS A 11 15.89 5.91 -46.83
C HIS A 11 16.82 6.05 -45.62
N VAL A 12 16.53 5.35 -44.54
CA VAL A 12 17.46 5.18 -43.42
C VAL A 12 18.29 3.94 -43.67
N SER A 13 19.57 4.16 -43.92
CA SER A 13 20.59 3.11 -44.04
C SER A 13 20.95 2.55 -42.65
N LEU A 14 20.65 1.27 -42.42
CA LEU A 14 21.06 0.53 -41.22
C LEU A 14 22.49 0.00 -41.42
N ASN A 15 23.42 0.53 -40.65
CA ASN A 15 24.80 0.05 -40.56
C ASN A 15 24.90 -0.94 -39.39
N PRO A 16 25.30 -2.22 -39.59
CA PRO A 16 25.42 -3.20 -38.52
C PRO A 16 26.76 -3.02 -37.80
N LYS A 17 26.75 -2.48 -36.59
CA LYS A 17 27.90 -2.51 -35.67
C LYS A 17 27.98 -3.84 -34.95
N LYS A 18 28.96 -4.60 -35.36
CA LYS A 18 29.79 -5.62 -34.71
C LYS A 18 29.49 -5.85 -33.20
N GLY A 19 29.05 -7.09 -32.86
CA GLY A 19 28.83 -7.58 -31.53
C GLY A 19 30.07 -7.48 -30.63
N ARG A 20 29.82 -7.07 -29.42
CA ARG A 20 30.72 -7.28 -28.29
C ARG A 20 30.09 -8.35 -27.41
N ASP A 21 30.71 -9.52 -27.39
CA ASP A 21 30.40 -10.62 -26.50
C ASP A 21 30.56 -10.18 -25.06
N MET A 22 29.46 -10.15 -24.30
CA MET A 22 29.51 -10.05 -22.84
C MET A 22 29.59 -11.45 -22.26
N PRO A 23 30.51 -11.72 -21.34
CA PRO A 23 30.56 -13.00 -20.68
C PRO A 23 29.37 -13.12 -19.72
N THR A 24 28.54 -14.12 -19.96
CA THR A 24 27.49 -14.58 -19.04
C THR A 24 28.16 -15.24 -17.84
N SER A 25 28.27 -14.53 -16.73
CA SER A 25 28.64 -15.11 -15.45
C SER A 25 27.43 -15.84 -14.88
N PHE A 26 27.42 -17.16 -15.04
CA PHE A 26 26.50 -18.04 -14.31
C PHE A 26 26.88 -17.99 -12.83
N PHE A 27 26.12 -17.29 -12.01
CA PHE A 27 26.19 -17.45 -10.56
C PHE A 27 25.59 -18.82 -10.20
N THR A 28 26.48 -19.80 -10.05
CA THR A 28 26.15 -21.10 -9.49
C THR A 28 25.78 -20.95 -8.01
N ARG A 29 24.54 -21.24 -7.69
CA ARG A 29 24.03 -21.44 -6.32
C ARG A 29 24.59 -22.74 -5.76
N ARG A 30 25.84 -22.77 -5.33
CA ARG A 30 26.42 -23.86 -4.53
C ARG A 30 27.75 -23.43 -3.98
N ALA A 31 27.76 -22.88 -2.77
CA ALA A 31 28.90 -22.94 -1.82
C ALA A 31 28.55 -22.15 -0.55
N PHE A 32 27.66 -22.68 0.28
CA PHE A 32 27.65 -22.38 1.72
C PHE A 32 27.35 -23.66 2.47
N VAL A 33 28.30 -24.56 2.46
CA VAL A 33 28.34 -25.66 3.41
C VAL A 33 29.78 -25.86 3.84
N ALA A 34 29.96 -25.90 5.16
CA ALA A 34 31.13 -26.34 5.89
C ALA A 34 32.22 -25.28 6.18
N ALA A 35 32.04 -24.59 7.29
CA ALA A 35 33.14 -24.36 8.22
C ALA A 35 32.65 -24.77 9.60
N GLY A 36 32.75 -26.03 9.89
CA GLY A 36 32.59 -26.60 11.22
C GLY A 36 33.75 -26.19 12.08
N CYS A 37 33.56 -25.28 13.03
CA CYS A 37 34.44 -25.12 14.18
C CYS A 37 33.83 -25.91 15.34
N ALA A 38 34.37 -27.09 15.58
CA ALA A 38 34.17 -27.79 16.82
C ALA A 38 34.89 -27.05 17.94
N ILE A 39 34.14 -26.30 18.75
CA ILE A 39 34.60 -25.82 20.06
C ILE A 39 33.94 -26.70 21.10
N ALA A 40 34.68 -27.70 21.56
CA ALA A 40 34.40 -28.39 22.80
C ALA A 40 34.74 -27.44 23.96
N GLY A 41 33.74 -26.89 24.60
CA GLY A 41 33.86 -26.03 25.77
C GLY A 41 32.68 -26.21 26.70
N ALA A 42 32.99 -26.64 27.94
CA ALA A 42 32.14 -27.04 29.03
C ALA A 42 30.91 -26.16 29.29
N GLY A 43 29.80 -26.84 29.52
CA GLY A 43 28.72 -26.59 30.47
C GLY A 43 28.41 -25.16 30.94
N ALA A 44 27.56 -24.46 30.19
CA ALA A 44 26.57 -23.58 30.74
C ALA A 44 25.29 -23.80 29.92
N SER A 45 24.33 -24.51 30.52
CA SER A 45 22.98 -24.61 30.00
C SER A 45 22.31 -23.25 30.10
N GLY A 46 22.80 -22.28 29.31
CA GLY A 46 22.10 -21.03 29.08
C GLY A 46 20.85 -21.39 28.30
N LEU A 47 19.69 -21.29 28.96
CA LEU A 47 18.41 -21.25 28.29
C LEU A 47 18.50 -20.15 27.22
N ILE A 48 18.64 -20.58 25.95
CA ILE A 48 18.44 -19.67 24.83
C ILE A 48 16.95 -19.33 24.87
N VAL A 49 16.61 -18.29 25.61
CA VAL A 49 15.28 -17.69 25.50
C VAL A 49 15.25 -17.14 24.07
N PRO A 50 14.40 -17.67 23.18
CA PRO A 50 14.30 -17.09 21.85
C PRO A 50 13.97 -15.61 22.06
N ALA A 51 14.78 -14.72 21.47
CA ALA A 51 14.46 -13.32 21.45
C ALA A 51 13.08 -13.22 20.82
N ARG A 52 12.08 -12.87 21.64
CA ARG A 52 10.73 -12.63 21.14
C ARG A 52 10.89 -11.52 20.13
N ALA A 53 10.61 -11.81 18.87
CA ALA A 53 10.56 -10.79 17.85
C ALA A 53 9.67 -9.68 18.42
N ALA A 54 10.17 -8.44 18.47
CA ALA A 54 9.39 -7.31 18.92
C ALA A 54 8.15 -7.29 18.01
N GLY A 55 6.98 -7.57 18.59
CA GLY A 55 5.74 -7.64 17.84
C GLY A 55 5.39 -6.26 17.29
N LEU A 56 4.55 -6.22 16.26
CA LEU A 56 3.99 -4.97 15.78
C LEU A 56 3.04 -4.40 16.84
N ASP A 57 3.28 -3.15 17.22
CA ASP A 57 2.40 -2.42 18.12
C ASP A 57 1.07 -2.07 17.43
N PRO A 58 -0.07 -2.12 18.12
CA PRO A 58 -1.35 -1.75 17.55
C PRO A 58 -1.38 -0.30 17.05
N THR A 59 -2.06 -0.08 15.94
CA THR A 59 -2.36 1.26 15.45
C THR A 59 -3.43 1.91 16.33
N HIS A 60 -3.13 3.11 16.84
CA HIS A 60 -4.10 3.87 17.61
C HIS A 60 -4.96 4.75 16.73
N THR A 61 -6.23 4.94 17.13
CA THR A 61 -7.13 5.89 16.46
C THR A 61 -6.55 7.30 16.47
N MET A 62 -6.48 7.91 15.29
CA MET A 62 -6.00 9.28 15.12
C MET A 62 -7.09 10.29 15.49
N ARG A 63 -6.66 11.42 16.08
CA ARG A 63 -7.59 12.51 16.39
C ARG A 63 -8.31 13.01 15.12
N GLY A 64 -9.63 13.04 15.16
CA GLY A 64 -10.47 13.43 14.04
C GLY A 64 -10.60 12.37 12.95
N GLY A 65 -10.04 11.17 13.14
CA GLY A 65 -10.17 10.06 12.20
C GLY A 65 -11.63 9.66 11.95
N ALA A 66 -12.46 9.69 12.99
CA ALA A 66 -13.88 9.33 12.91
C ALA A 66 -14.79 10.50 12.44
N ASN A 67 -14.24 11.65 12.08
CA ASN A 67 -15.07 12.77 11.61
C ASN A 67 -15.85 12.35 10.37
N ASN A 68 -17.16 12.62 10.38
CA ASN A 68 -18.08 12.29 9.29
C ASN A 68 -18.16 10.78 8.96
N TYR A 69 -17.73 9.90 9.86
CA TYR A 69 -17.88 8.46 9.68
C TYR A 69 -19.36 8.10 9.47
N LEU A 70 -19.62 7.34 8.40
CA LEU A 70 -20.93 6.76 8.08
C LEU A 70 -20.78 5.24 8.16
N PRO A 71 -21.35 4.56 9.15
CA PRO A 71 -21.33 3.10 9.17
C PRO A 71 -21.98 2.54 7.90
N ASP A 72 -21.58 1.33 7.49
CA ASP A 72 -22.15 0.59 6.37
C ASP A 72 -21.96 1.22 4.97
N ALA A 73 -20.95 2.08 4.76
CA ALA A 73 -20.61 2.51 3.42
C ALA A 73 -20.42 1.30 2.47
N PRO A 74 -20.92 1.34 1.23
CA PRO A 74 -20.95 0.18 0.35
C PRO A 74 -19.51 -0.26 -0.05
N ILE A 75 -19.32 -1.57 -0.24
CA ILE A 75 -18.12 -2.07 -0.90
C ILE A 75 -18.25 -1.72 -2.38
N VAL A 76 -17.24 -1.01 -2.90
CA VAL A 76 -17.23 -0.51 -4.27
C VAL A 76 -15.83 -0.70 -4.89
N ASP A 77 -15.77 -0.80 -6.20
CA ASP A 77 -14.51 -0.82 -6.94
C ASP A 77 -13.87 0.56 -7.01
N ARG A 78 -14.72 1.62 -6.95
CA ARG A 78 -14.29 3.01 -7.06
C ARG A 78 -15.34 3.96 -6.47
N ILE A 79 -14.88 5.06 -5.87
CA ILE A 79 -15.70 6.21 -5.49
C ILE A 79 -15.67 7.21 -6.64
N GLY A 80 -16.79 7.71 -7.08
CA GLY A 80 -16.89 8.76 -8.11
C GLY A 80 -16.11 8.47 -9.40
N GLY A 81 -15.51 9.48 -10.00
CA GLY A 81 -14.75 9.40 -11.26
C GLY A 81 -13.36 8.76 -11.13
N GLY A 82 -12.85 8.60 -9.92
CA GLY A 82 -11.53 8.02 -9.69
C GLY A 82 -10.37 8.99 -9.94
N GLY A 83 -9.17 8.43 -10.15
CA GLY A 83 -7.94 9.17 -10.47
C GLY A 83 -6.97 9.34 -9.30
N PHE A 84 -7.40 9.13 -8.06
CA PHE A 84 -6.59 9.12 -6.85
C PHE A 84 -6.68 7.76 -6.16
N TRP A 85 -5.57 7.27 -5.60
CA TRP A 85 -5.52 5.95 -4.97
C TRP A 85 -5.30 6.04 -3.46
N MET A 86 -6.24 5.46 -2.71
CA MET A 86 -6.02 5.11 -1.31
C MET A 86 -5.54 3.67 -1.24
N THR A 87 -4.38 3.47 -0.62
CA THR A 87 -3.75 2.14 -0.52
C THR A 87 -3.26 1.88 0.89
N GLY A 88 -2.98 0.62 1.19
CA GLY A 88 -2.37 0.28 2.47
C GLY A 88 -2.36 -1.19 2.78
N THR A 89 -2.04 -1.51 4.04
CA THR A 89 -2.01 -2.88 4.54
C THR A 89 -2.72 -2.98 5.88
N VAL A 90 -3.25 -4.18 6.15
CA VAL A 90 -3.85 -4.54 7.43
C VAL A 90 -3.11 -5.76 7.98
N ARG A 91 -2.57 -5.64 9.18
CA ARG A 91 -1.81 -6.68 9.86
C ARG A 91 -2.31 -6.88 11.27
N ARG A 92 -2.12 -8.08 11.81
CA ARG A 92 -2.42 -8.39 13.21
C ARG A 92 -1.33 -7.84 14.13
N ALA A 93 -1.73 -7.24 15.25
CA ALA A 93 -0.80 -6.84 16.31
C ALA A 93 -0.06 -8.06 16.87
N GLY A 94 1.17 -7.85 17.27
CA GLY A 94 2.03 -8.89 17.79
C GLY A 94 2.80 -9.62 16.70
N ASP A 95 2.19 -10.54 15.98
CA ASP A 95 2.89 -11.38 15.00
C ASP A 95 3.05 -10.76 13.60
N GLY A 96 2.34 -9.66 13.30
CA GLY A 96 2.39 -9.00 12.00
C GLY A 96 1.77 -9.79 10.85
N ALA A 97 1.02 -10.83 11.14
CA ALA A 97 0.36 -11.63 10.10
C ALA A 97 -0.56 -10.76 9.25
N PRO A 98 -0.59 -10.94 7.92
CA PRO A 98 -1.52 -10.22 7.07
C PRO A 98 -2.96 -10.65 7.39
N LEU A 99 -3.88 -9.70 7.37
CA LEU A 99 -5.30 -9.94 7.62
C LEU A 99 -6.07 -9.78 6.31
N SER A 100 -6.53 -10.88 5.76
CA SER A 100 -7.33 -10.96 4.54
C SER A 100 -8.81 -10.74 4.83
N GLY A 101 -9.55 -10.21 3.84
CA GLY A 101 -11.01 -10.04 3.92
C GLY A 101 -11.48 -8.94 4.87
N GLN A 102 -10.55 -8.14 5.41
CA GLN A 102 -10.92 -7.04 6.31
C GLN A 102 -11.53 -5.89 5.53
N ARG A 103 -12.68 -5.42 5.96
CA ARG A 103 -13.37 -4.30 5.36
C ARG A 103 -12.77 -2.99 5.83
N ILE A 104 -12.22 -2.21 4.90
CA ILE A 104 -11.69 -0.87 5.15
C ILE A 104 -12.59 0.15 4.48
N GLN A 105 -13.22 0.99 5.27
CA GLN A 105 -14.00 2.11 4.78
C GLN A 105 -13.09 3.31 4.55
N ILE A 106 -13.37 4.07 3.48
CA ILE A 106 -12.54 5.20 3.03
C ILE A 106 -13.47 6.34 2.64
N TRP A 107 -13.13 7.58 3.04
CA TRP A 107 -13.82 8.79 2.62
C TRP A 107 -12.88 10.00 2.69
N ALA A 108 -13.20 11.04 1.96
CA ALA A 108 -12.45 12.29 1.96
C ALA A 108 -13.27 13.45 1.36
N HIS A 109 -12.80 14.67 1.56
CA HIS A 109 -13.20 15.79 0.72
C HIS A 109 -12.41 15.75 -0.59
N THR A 110 -13.13 15.72 -1.69
CA THR A 110 -12.58 15.51 -3.03
C THR A 110 -13.06 16.57 -4.01
N THR A 111 -12.53 16.53 -5.23
CA THR A 111 -13.01 17.38 -6.33
C THR A 111 -14.48 17.14 -6.70
N GLU A 112 -15.09 16.04 -6.27
CA GLU A 112 -16.46 15.65 -6.64
C GLU A 112 -17.45 15.68 -5.48
N GLY A 113 -16.99 15.80 -4.23
CA GLY A 113 -17.89 15.80 -3.08
C GLY A 113 -17.21 16.10 -1.76
N HIS A 114 -18.04 16.49 -0.79
CA HIS A 114 -17.58 16.74 0.56
C HIS A 114 -17.51 15.43 1.36
N GLU A 115 -16.61 15.34 2.33
CA GLU A 115 -16.46 14.18 3.24
C GLU A 115 -17.71 13.83 4.07
N ARG A 116 -18.76 14.69 4.05
CA ARG A 116 -20.07 14.44 4.67
C ARG A 116 -21.05 13.76 3.74
N ASP A 117 -20.76 13.80 2.45
CA ASP A 117 -21.71 13.30 1.45
C ASP A 117 -21.62 11.78 1.36
N PRO A 118 -22.73 11.04 1.46
CA PRO A 118 -22.70 9.58 1.42
C PRO A 118 -22.00 9.00 0.18
N HIS A 119 -22.09 9.68 -0.97
CA HIS A 119 -21.42 9.26 -2.21
C HIS A 119 -19.89 9.46 -2.21
N SER A 120 -19.34 10.19 -1.23
CA SER A 120 -17.90 10.33 -1.00
C SER A 120 -17.33 9.20 -0.13
N HIS A 121 -18.17 8.25 0.28
CA HIS A 121 -17.81 7.09 1.11
C HIS A 121 -17.85 5.80 0.29
N GLY A 122 -16.87 4.95 0.52
CA GLY A 122 -16.82 3.60 -0.02
C GLY A 122 -16.02 2.68 0.89
N ALA A 123 -16.09 1.40 0.64
CA ALA A 123 -15.28 0.41 1.33
C ALA A 123 -14.66 -0.56 0.34
N THR A 124 -13.55 -1.16 0.74
CA THR A 124 -12.88 -2.23 0.02
C THR A 124 -12.48 -3.34 0.98
N LEU A 125 -12.16 -4.52 0.46
CA LEU A 125 -11.65 -5.65 1.24
C LEU A 125 -10.16 -5.82 1.03
N THR A 126 -9.48 -6.26 2.08
CA THR A 126 -8.06 -6.66 1.95
C THR A 126 -7.94 -7.99 1.20
N ASP A 127 -6.86 -8.10 0.41
CA ASP A 127 -6.48 -9.33 -0.28
C ASP A 127 -5.79 -10.35 0.67
N GLU A 128 -5.32 -11.47 0.12
CA GLU A 128 -4.62 -12.52 0.87
C GLU A 128 -3.31 -12.07 1.54
N ASN A 129 -2.72 -10.98 1.08
CA ASN A 129 -1.52 -10.37 1.65
C ASN A 129 -1.84 -9.25 2.65
N GLY A 130 -3.13 -9.03 2.95
CA GLY A 130 -3.61 -7.96 3.80
C GLY A 130 -3.52 -6.59 3.13
N GLN A 131 -3.39 -6.51 1.81
CA GLN A 131 -3.32 -5.24 1.08
C GLN A 131 -4.73 -4.78 0.68
N PHE A 132 -4.96 -3.48 0.71
CA PHE A 132 -6.17 -2.86 0.18
C PHE A 132 -5.84 -1.71 -0.76
N ARG A 133 -6.76 -1.45 -1.67
CA ARG A 133 -6.72 -0.28 -2.55
C ARG A 133 -8.14 0.12 -2.93
N LEU A 134 -8.37 1.41 -3.02
CA LEU A 134 -9.62 1.98 -3.52
C LEU A 134 -9.33 3.23 -4.31
N GLU A 135 -9.86 3.31 -5.51
CA GLU A 135 -9.77 4.49 -6.35
C GLU A 135 -10.86 5.49 -5.96
N MET A 136 -10.54 6.78 -5.96
CA MET A 136 -11.47 7.85 -5.63
C MET A 136 -11.08 9.14 -6.37
N PRO A 137 -11.94 10.19 -6.41
CA PRO A 137 -11.54 11.47 -6.97
C PRO A 137 -10.41 12.12 -6.18
N GLN A 138 -9.68 13.03 -6.83
CA GLN A 138 -8.57 13.76 -6.20
C GLN A 138 -8.99 14.39 -4.88
N ILE A 139 -8.26 14.08 -3.81
CA ILE A 139 -8.44 14.71 -2.50
C ILE A 139 -7.98 16.16 -2.58
N VAL A 140 -8.78 17.07 -2.07
CA VAL A 140 -8.50 18.51 -2.04
C VAL A 140 -8.58 19.05 -0.61
N PRO A 141 -7.93 20.18 -0.32
CA PRO A 141 -7.98 20.79 1.01
C PRO A 141 -9.41 21.08 1.47
N ALA A 142 -9.74 20.66 2.70
CA ALA A 142 -10.92 21.09 3.43
C ALA A 142 -10.50 21.32 4.88
N PHE A 143 -10.70 22.52 5.39
CA PHE A 143 -10.33 22.90 6.76
C PHE A 143 -8.86 22.60 7.13
N GLY A 144 -7.91 22.90 6.23
CA GLY A 144 -6.49 22.71 6.42
C GLY A 144 -5.83 21.91 5.30
N GLN A 145 -4.89 21.03 5.66
CA GLN A 145 -4.19 20.19 4.68
C GLN A 145 -5.12 19.12 4.10
N PRO A 146 -4.94 18.74 2.81
CA PRO A 146 -5.69 17.65 2.22
C PRO A 146 -5.39 16.34 2.98
N HIS A 147 -6.42 15.58 3.27
CA HIS A 147 -6.33 14.36 4.07
C HIS A 147 -7.44 13.38 3.68
N GLY A 148 -7.16 12.11 3.88
CA GLY A 148 -8.15 11.04 3.81
C GLY A 148 -8.61 10.63 5.19
N HIS A 149 -9.70 9.88 5.25
CA HIS A 149 -10.18 9.17 6.41
C HIS A 149 -10.30 7.69 6.07
N LEU A 150 -9.92 6.83 7.02
CA LEU A 150 -10.08 5.39 6.89
C LEU A 150 -10.59 4.82 8.21
N ALA A 151 -11.43 3.81 8.12
CA ALA A 151 -11.93 3.09 9.28
C ALA A 151 -11.81 1.59 9.11
N TYR A 152 -11.34 0.94 10.14
CA TYR A 152 -11.67 -0.45 10.46
C TYR A 152 -12.69 -0.45 11.59
N ASP A 153 -13.83 -1.07 11.38
CA ASP A 153 -14.91 -1.17 12.36
C ASP A 153 -15.61 -2.53 12.21
N SER A 154 -15.23 -3.48 13.05
CA SER A 154 -15.76 -4.83 13.09
C SER A 154 -15.58 -5.40 14.50
N ALA A 155 -16.34 -6.43 14.85
CA ALA A 155 -16.27 -7.07 16.17
C ALA A 155 -15.04 -7.96 16.37
N GLU A 156 -14.25 -8.25 15.32
CA GLU A 156 -13.11 -9.16 15.40
C GLU A 156 -11.86 -8.51 16.02
N PHE A 157 -11.66 -7.22 15.74
CA PHE A 157 -10.55 -6.44 16.27
C PHE A 157 -11.04 -5.09 16.80
N GLU A 158 -10.22 -4.42 17.60
CA GLU A 158 -10.51 -3.08 18.09
C GLU A 158 -10.74 -2.10 16.92
N THR A 159 -11.74 -1.24 17.05
CA THR A 159 -12.06 -0.22 16.05
C THR A 159 -10.93 0.82 15.95
N VAL A 160 -10.48 1.11 14.71
CA VAL A 160 -9.42 2.07 14.42
C VAL A 160 -9.85 3.05 13.36
N PHE A 161 -9.68 4.34 13.64
CA PHE A 161 -9.91 5.43 12.69
C PHE A 161 -8.60 6.15 12.39
N LEU A 162 -8.27 6.30 11.11
CA LEU A 162 -7.10 7.01 10.65
C LEU A 162 -7.48 8.31 9.92
N ARG A 163 -6.57 9.28 9.98
CA ARG A 163 -6.66 10.56 9.27
C ARG A 163 -5.30 10.93 8.68
N PRO A 164 -4.78 10.17 7.71
CA PRO A 164 -3.53 10.50 7.08
C PRO A 164 -3.63 11.81 6.28
N VAL A 165 -2.60 12.63 6.39
CA VAL A 165 -2.48 13.91 5.67
C VAL A 165 -1.62 13.70 4.45
N MET A 166 -2.02 14.26 3.32
CA MET A 166 -1.22 14.25 2.10
C MET A 166 0.01 15.13 2.24
N PRO A 167 1.22 14.63 1.94
CA PRO A 167 2.44 15.42 1.93
C PRO A 167 2.39 16.59 0.95
N SER A 168 1.78 16.37 -0.21
CA SER A 168 1.57 17.37 -1.26
C SER A 168 0.15 17.32 -1.81
N ALA A 169 -0.42 18.49 -2.12
CA ALA A 169 -1.73 18.57 -2.79
C ALA A 169 -1.73 18.01 -4.23
N ASN A 170 -0.53 17.79 -4.79
CA ASN A 170 -0.35 17.21 -6.12
C ASN A 170 -0.16 15.68 -6.10
N ASP A 171 -0.11 15.05 -4.93
CA ASP A 171 -0.01 13.61 -4.83
C ASP A 171 -1.26 12.96 -5.43
N THR A 172 -1.07 11.85 -6.13
CA THR A 172 -2.14 11.06 -6.75
C THR A 172 -2.46 9.78 -5.97
N SER A 173 -1.83 9.62 -4.82
CA SER A 173 -2.07 8.52 -3.91
C SER A 173 -1.77 8.90 -2.47
N LEU A 174 -2.40 8.18 -1.54
CA LEU A 174 -2.14 8.28 -0.12
C LEU A 174 -2.14 6.87 0.49
N GLU A 175 -1.12 6.59 1.31
CA GLU A 175 -0.95 5.29 1.91
C GLU A 175 -1.27 5.33 3.41
N ALA A 176 -1.92 4.27 3.93
CA ALA A 176 -2.22 4.11 5.34
C ALA A 176 -2.16 2.64 5.75
N HIS A 177 -1.66 2.37 6.95
CA HIS A 177 -1.49 1.01 7.46
C HIS A 177 -2.22 0.81 8.77
N PHE A 178 -2.85 -0.35 8.91
CA PHE A 178 -3.49 -0.80 10.15
C PHE A 178 -2.71 -1.96 10.75
N VAL A 179 -2.46 -1.88 12.03
CA VAL A 179 -2.04 -2.99 12.87
C VAL A 179 -3.15 -3.19 13.89
N LEU A 180 -3.96 -4.23 13.72
CA LEU A 180 -5.19 -4.45 14.46
C LEU A 180 -4.95 -5.35 15.68
N GLN A 181 -5.42 -4.88 16.83
CA GLN A 181 -5.46 -5.64 18.09
C GLN A 181 -6.75 -6.45 18.14
N PRO A 182 -6.70 -7.77 18.39
CA PRO A 182 -7.91 -8.55 18.66
C PRO A 182 -8.76 -7.94 19.76
N ALA A 183 -10.10 -7.89 19.57
CA ALA A 183 -11.06 -7.32 20.52
C ALA A 183 -11.24 -8.19 21.77
#